data_92d9c4bfaeb65500987d9f0aa48048d4
#
_entry.id   92d9c4bfaeb65500987d9f0aa48048d4
#
_cell.length_a   1.000
_cell.length_b   1.000
_cell.length_c   1.000
_cell.angle_alpha   90.00
_cell.angle_beta   90.00
_cell.angle_gamma   90.00
#
_symmetry.space_group_name_H-M   'P 1'
#
loop_
_entity.id
_entity.type
_entity.pdbx_description
1 polymer ?
#
loop_
_entity_poly.entity_id
_entity_poly.type
_entity_poly.pdbx_seq_one_letter_code
_entity_poly.pdbx_strand_id
1 'polypeptide(L)'
;MEFRVLAIGDVVGENGLDLLVRRLRPLKREKQVDFTVVNGENAAGLGLFPAQAEEIFDAGADVITLGNHTFDKHQIRPMLEENRYLLRPANYTARAPGRGTGYYDMGRCSVRVISLQGRVNLNYNCDNPFTAADRILKEAERATFTLVDFHAEATSEKLAMGYYLDGRISALWGTHTHVQTADEQILPRGTGYLTDAGMTGPVHSVIGMPAEQSIEGFLGGLRGRHTV
;
A
#
# COMPACT_ATOMS: atom_id res chain seq x y z
N MET A 1 -22.21 -10.79 -9.06
CA MET A 1 -22.28 -9.76 -8.00
C MET A 1 -21.17 -8.75 -8.29
N GLU A 2 -21.50 -7.48 -8.40
CA GLU A 2 -20.50 -6.42 -8.54
C GLU A 2 -19.99 -6.02 -7.15
N PHE A 3 -18.68 -5.86 -7.00
CA PHE A 3 -18.02 -5.41 -5.77
C PHE A 3 -16.88 -4.46 -6.15
N ARG A 4 -17.00 -3.21 -5.76
CA ARG A 4 -16.08 -2.14 -6.16
C ARG A 4 -15.05 -1.87 -5.08
N VAL A 5 -13.78 -2.07 -5.44
CA VAL A 5 -12.64 -1.80 -4.57
C VAL A 5 -11.94 -0.52 -5.04
N LEU A 6 -11.61 0.34 -4.09
CA LEU A 6 -10.77 1.52 -4.31
C LEU A 6 -9.41 1.26 -3.67
N ALA A 7 -8.35 1.24 -4.49
CA ALA A 7 -6.97 1.25 -4.04
C ALA A 7 -6.42 2.68 -4.11
N ILE A 8 -5.89 3.17 -3.00
CA ILE A 8 -5.22 4.48 -2.90
C ILE A 8 -3.74 4.21 -2.71
N GLY A 9 -2.92 4.77 -3.60
CA GLY A 9 -1.46 4.70 -3.52
C GLY A 9 -0.88 5.55 -2.37
N ASP A 10 0.42 5.55 -2.26
CA ASP A 10 1.17 6.11 -1.13
C ASP A 10 0.68 7.51 -0.73
N VAL A 11 0.13 7.63 0.48
CA VAL A 11 -0.24 8.94 1.04
C VAL A 11 1.02 9.62 1.51
N VAL A 12 1.35 10.78 0.92
CA VAL A 12 2.63 11.47 1.12
C VAL A 12 2.43 12.80 1.86
N GLY A 13 2.93 12.85 3.08
CA GLY A 13 2.96 14.04 3.92
C GLY A 13 1.58 14.56 4.33
N GLU A 14 1.57 15.70 5.02
CA GLU A 14 0.34 16.35 5.47
C GLU A 14 -0.58 16.72 4.31
N ASN A 15 -0.02 17.18 3.18
CA ASN A 15 -0.80 17.56 2.00
C ASN A 15 -1.58 16.36 1.40
N GLY A 16 -0.94 15.20 1.34
CA GLY A 16 -1.58 13.96 0.87
C GLY A 16 -2.67 13.48 1.84
N LEU A 17 -2.38 13.54 3.14
CA LEU A 17 -3.33 13.18 4.18
C LEU A 17 -4.56 14.09 4.16
N ASP A 18 -4.36 15.40 4.12
CA ASP A 18 -5.44 16.40 4.04
C ASP A 18 -6.35 16.19 2.81
N LEU A 19 -5.75 15.91 1.66
CA LEU A 19 -6.50 15.62 0.44
C LEU A 19 -7.33 14.36 0.62
N LEU A 20 -6.73 13.29 1.14
CA LEU A 20 -7.40 12.01 1.40
C LEU A 20 -8.60 12.21 2.32
N VAL A 21 -8.40 12.87 3.47
CA VAL A 21 -9.44 13.11 4.48
C VAL A 21 -10.64 13.86 3.87
N ARG A 22 -10.36 14.89 3.07
CA ARG A 22 -11.43 15.69 2.43
C ARG A 22 -12.15 14.96 1.31
N ARG A 23 -11.47 14.09 0.57
CA ARG A 23 -11.98 13.56 -0.71
C ARG A 23 -12.45 12.10 -0.63
N LEU A 24 -11.99 11.30 0.31
CA LEU A 24 -12.25 9.85 0.30
C LEU A 24 -13.73 9.53 0.43
N ARG A 25 -14.44 10.06 1.43
CA ARG A 25 -15.88 9.78 1.59
C ARG A 25 -16.74 10.26 0.40
N PRO A 26 -16.55 11.48 -0.14
CA PRO A 26 -17.22 11.90 -1.38
C PRO A 26 -16.93 10.96 -2.56
N LEU A 27 -15.68 10.57 -2.77
CA LEU A 27 -15.26 9.68 -3.84
C LEU A 27 -15.87 8.28 -3.70
N LYS A 28 -15.88 7.71 -2.49
CA LYS A 28 -16.54 6.41 -2.22
C LYS A 28 -18.02 6.45 -2.60
N ARG A 29 -18.74 7.54 -2.29
CA ARG A 29 -20.15 7.69 -2.68
C ARG A 29 -20.34 7.85 -4.18
N GLU A 30 -19.53 8.71 -4.81
CA GLU A 30 -19.59 8.96 -6.27
C GLU A 30 -19.35 7.67 -7.06
N LYS A 31 -18.32 6.91 -6.68
CA LYS A 31 -17.91 5.68 -7.37
C LYS A 31 -18.62 4.42 -6.84
N GLN A 32 -19.49 4.55 -5.84
CA GLN A 32 -20.20 3.44 -5.20
C GLN A 32 -19.22 2.35 -4.71
N VAL A 33 -18.16 2.77 -4.00
CA VAL A 33 -17.09 1.89 -3.52
C VAL A 33 -17.57 1.09 -2.33
N ASP A 34 -17.39 -0.23 -2.39
CA ASP A 34 -17.72 -1.18 -1.32
C ASP A 34 -16.58 -1.35 -0.31
N PHE A 35 -15.32 -1.28 -0.79
CA PHE A 35 -14.14 -1.53 0.04
C PHE A 35 -12.94 -0.65 -0.38
N THR A 36 -12.20 -0.12 0.58
CA THR A 36 -11.09 0.80 0.30
C THR A 36 -9.83 0.36 1.02
N VAL A 37 -8.74 0.23 0.27
CA VAL A 37 -7.38 0.01 0.79
C VAL A 37 -6.54 1.26 0.53
N VAL A 38 -5.87 1.74 1.56
CA VAL A 38 -5.02 2.94 1.50
C VAL A 38 -3.60 2.56 1.89
N ASN A 39 -2.61 2.87 1.06
CA ASN A 39 -1.22 2.81 1.50
C ASN A 39 -0.88 4.10 2.25
N GLY A 40 -0.67 3.97 3.57
CA GLY A 40 -0.46 5.09 4.49
C GLY A 40 0.99 5.29 4.91
N GLU A 41 1.94 4.56 4.35
CA GLU A 41 3.30 4.49 4.91
C GLU A 41 4.08 5.82 4.92
N ASN A 42 3.70 6.76 4.05
CA ASN A 42 4.40 8.04 3.88
C ASN A 42 3.62 9.25 4.42
N ALA A 43 2.53 9.04 5.17
CA ALA A 43 1.70 10.12 5.70
C ALA A 43 2.48 11.05 6.65
N ALA A 44 3.51 10.54 7.34
CA ALA A 44 4.42 11.35 8.16
C ALA A 44 5.73 11.74 7.41
N GLY A 45 5.69 11.75 6.08
CA GLY A 45 6.88 11.86 5.23
C GLY A 45 7.59 10.50 5.10
N LEU A 46 8.03 9.92 6.20
CA LEU A 46 8.53 8.55 6.30
C LEU A 46 7.84 7.89 7.52
N GLY A 47 7.09 6.83 7.27
CA GLY A 47 6.29 6.15 8.30
C GLY A 47 4.93 6.78 8.52
N LEU A 48 4.22 6.26 9.52
CA LEU A 48 2.87 6.62 9.89
C LEU A 48 2.76 6.81 11.40
N PHE A 49 2.19 7.92 11.87
CA PHE A 49 1.83 8.08 13.27
C PHE A 49 0.44 7.49 13.57
N PRO A 50 0.18 7.01 14.80
CA PRO A 50 -1.14 6.50 15.18
C PRO A 50 -2.29 7.47 14.90
N ALA A 51 -2.13 8.76 15.21
CA ALA A 51 -3.14 9.77 14.95
C ALA A 51 -3.49 9.90 13.45
N GLN A 52 -2.47 9.85 12.58
CA GLN A 52 -2.68 9.88 11.13
C GLN A 52 -3.39 8.61 10.63
N ALA A 53 -3.08 7.44 11.22
CA ALA A 53 -3.79 6.21 10.90
C ALA A 53 -5.28 6.31 11.30
N GLU A 54 -5.59 6.88 12.46
CA GLU A 54 -6.97 7.14 12.89
C GLU A 54 -7.67 8.10 11.91
N GLU A 55 -7.03 9.18 11.49
CA GLU A 55 -7.58 10.11 10.49
C GLU A 55 -7.89 9.41 9.16
N ILE A 56 -7.01 8.51 8.69
CA ILE A 56 -7.23 7.72 7.46
C ILE A 56 -8.42 6.77 7.63
N PHE A 57 -8.55 6.08 8.76
CA PHE A 57 -9.72 5.25 9.05
C PHE A 57 -10.99 6.08 9.15
N ASP A 58 -10.95 7.19 9.86
CA ASP A 58 -12.09 8.11 9.99
C ASP A 58 -12.50 8.72 8.66
N ALA A 59 -11.57 8.93 7.73
CA ALA A 59 -11.88 9.35 6.37
C ALA A 59 -12.63 8.28 5.57
N GLY A 60 -12.61 7.02 6.01
CA GLY A 60 -13.38 5.93 5.41
C GLY A 60 -12.53 4.85 4.74
N ALA A 61 -11.26 4.73 5.06
CA ALA A 61 -10.46 3.57 4.70
C ALA A 61 -10.94 2.33 5.48
N ASP A 62 -11.03 1.20 4.78
CA ASP A 62 -11.39 -0.07 5.40
C ASP A 62 -10.12 -0.82 5.86
N VAL A 63 -9.01 -0.64 5.15
CA VAL A 63 -7.69 -1.20 5.49
C VAL A 63 -6.59 -0.21 5.14
N ILE A 64 -5.58 -0.12 6.00
CA ILE A 64 -4.33 0.58 5.72
C ILE A 64 -3.23 -0.45 5.50
N THR A 65 -2.50 -0.33 4.38
CA THR A 65 -1.27 -1.06 4.09
C THR A 65 -0.06 -0.17 4.29
N LEU A 66 1.07 -0.78 4.58
CA LEU A 66 2.37 -0.13 4.75
C LEU A 66 3.43 -0.82 3.88
N GLY A 67 4.62 -0.24 3.83
CA GLY A 67 5.76 -0.77 3.08
C GLY A 67 7.06 -0.71 3.88
N ASN A 68 8.15 -0.26 3.25
CA ASN A 68 9.49 -0.26 3.85
C ASN A 68 9.66 0.73 5.01
N HIS A 69 8.82 1.76 5.11
CA HIS A 69 8.84 2.74 6.21
C HIS A 69 7.90 2.39 7.39
N THR A 70 7.37 1.16 7.42
CA THR A 70 6.45 0.67 8.47
C THR A 70 6.89 1.02 9.89
N PHE A 71 8.20 0.90 10.18
CA PHE A 71 8.75 1.05 11.53
C PHE A 71 9.53 2.35 11.75
N ASP A 72 9.53 3.29 10.81
CA ASP A 72 10.25 4.56 10.93
C ASP A 72 9.65 5.46 12.03
N LYS A 73 8.36 5.31 12.30
CA LYS A 73 7.71 5.86 13.49
C LYS A 73 7.43 4.73 14.49
N HIS A 74 8.27 4.62 15.52
CA HIS A 74 8.14 3.55 16.51
C HIS A 74 6.80 3.56 17.27
N GLN A 75 6.15 4.72 17.33
CA GLN A 75 4.84 4.90 17.97
C GLN A 75 3.72 4.07 17.32
N ILE A 76 3.88 3.65 16.07
CA ILE A 76 2.86 2.85 15.37
C ILE A 76 2.81 1.40 15.86
N ARG A 77 3.85 0.90 16.53
CA ARG A 77 3.99 -0.52 16.89
C ARG A 77 2.82 -1.07 17.72
N PRO A 78 2.36 -0.41 18.80
CA PRO A 78 1.19 -0.90 19.54
C PRO A 78 -0.05 -1.02 18.67
N MET A 79 -0.31 -0.01 17.84
CA MET A 79 -1.47 -0.02 16.94
C MET A 79 -1.38 -1.14 15.89
N LEU A 80 -0.18 -1.46 15.38
CA LEU A 80 0.02 -2.60 14.48
C LEU A 80 -0.35 -3.95 15.12
N GLU A 81 -0.11 -4.12 16.40
CA GLU A 81 -0.46 -5.34 17.13
C GLU A 81 -1.96 -5.44 17.41
N GLU A 82 -2.57 -4.34 17.81
CA GLU A 82 -3.96 -4.28 18.25
C GLU A 82 -4.97 -4.17 17.10
N ASN A 83 -4.66 -3.34 16.08
CA ASN A 83 -5.57 -3.04 14.99
C ASN A 83 -5.38 -4.02 13.81
N ARG A 84 -6.39 -4.89 13.61
CA ARG A 84 -6.38 -5.87 12.51
C ARG A 84 -6.56 -5.28 11.11
N TYR A 85 -6.89 -3.99 11.02
CA TYR A 85 -7.09 -3.28 9.77
C TYR A 85 -5.86 -2.50 9.32
N LEU A 86 -4.78 -2.50 10.14
CA LEU A 86 -3.48 -1.92 9.81
C LEU A 86 -2.49 -3.04 9.51
N LEU A 87 -1.99 -3.09 8.26
CA LEU A 87 -1.17 -4.18 7.77
C LEU A 87 0.24 -3.70 7.42
N ARG A 88 1.25 -4.36 8.01
CA ARG A 88 2.64 -4.27 7.56
C ARG A 88 2.92 -5.27 6.44
N PRO A 89 4.05 -5.21 5.73
CA PRO A 89 4.42 -6.27 4.79
C PRO A 89 4.47 -7.66 5.44
N ALA A 90 3.79 -8.63 4.82
CA ALA A 90 3.64 -9.99 5.34
C ALA A 90 4.94 -10.81 5.30
N ASN A 91 5.88 -10.41 4.45
CA ASN A 91 7.18 -11.04 4.33
C ASN A 91 8.25 -10.47 5.28
N TYR A 92 7.87 -9.65 6.25
CA TYR A 92 8.71 -9.35 7.40
C TYR A 92 8.78 -10.55 8.35
N THR A 93 9.84 -10.60 9.16
CA THR A 93 10.00 -11.66 10.17
C THR A 93 8.73 -11.81 11.02
N ALA A 94 8.42 -13.05 11.41
CA ALA A 94 7.28 -13.36 12.28
C ALA A 94 7.36 -12.67 13.67
N ARG A 95 8.56 -12.19 14.07
CA ARG A 95 8.78 -11.44 15.32
C ARG A 95 8.42 -9.96 15.19
N ALA A 96 8.23 -9.44 13.98
CA ALA A 96 7.84 -8.05 13.79
C ALA A 96 6.42 -7.82 14.29
N PRO A 97 6.14 -6.71 15.01
CA PRO A 97 4.82 -6.41 15.52
C PRO A 97 3.79 -6.28 14.39
N GLY A 98 2.56 -6.69 14.65
CA GLY A 98 1.47 -6.61 13.71
C GLY A 98 1.40 -7.76 12.72
N ARG A 99 0.50 -7.64 11.78
CA ARG A 99 0.17 -8.66 10.77
C ARG A 99 0.31 -8.13 9.36
N GLY A 100 0.53 -9.02 8.38
CA GLY A 100 0.69 -8.63 6.98
C GLY A 100 -0.47 -9.06 6.09
N THR A 101 -1.47 -9.70 6.66
CA THR A 101 -2.70 -10.08 5.97
C THR A 101 -3.90 -9.94 6.89
N GLY A 102 -5.04 -9.55 6.34
CA GLY A 102 -6.31 -9.47 7.03
C GLY A 102 -7.41 -10.19 6.25
N TYR A 103 -8.39 -10.75 6.97
CA TYR A 103 -9.62 -11.32 6.42
C TYR A 103 -10.80 -10.55 6.97
N TYR A 104 -11.67 -10.07 6.08
CA TYR A 104 -12.77 -9.19 6.40
C TYR A 104 -14.07 -9.75 5.84
N ASP A 105 -15.00 -10.08 6.74
CA ASP A 105 -16.35 -10.49 6.38
C ASP A 105 -17.19 -9.23 6.09
N MET A 106 -17.70 -9.13 4.86
CA MET A 106 -18.57 -8.05 4.39
C MET A 106 -20.05 -8.49 4.33
N GLY A 107 -20.38 -9.61 4.97
CA GLY A 107 -21.71 -10.20 4.97
C GLY A 107 -22.05 -10.94 3.67
N ARG A 108 -22.05 -10.25 2.54
CA ARG A 108 -22.35 -10.85 1.21
C ARG A 108 -21.14 -11.49 0.51
N CYS A 109 -19.96 -11.16 0.96
CA CYS A 109 -18.67 -11.68 0.47
C CYS A 109 -17.60 -11.50 1.53
N SER A 110 -16.45 -12.09 1.32
CA SER A 110 -15.27 -11.89 2.15
C SER A 110 -14.10 -11.32 1.34
N VAL A 111 -13.33 -10.44 1.96
CA VAL A 111 -12.16 -9.81 1.35
C VAL A 111 -10.91 -10.18 2.15
N ARG A 112 -9.89 -10.67 1.47
CA ARG A 112 -8.54 -10.79 2.01
C ARG A 112 -7.67 -9.69 1.44
N VAL A 113 -6.96 -8.98 2.29
CA VAL A 113 -5.90 -8.05 1.89
C VAL A 113 -4.57 -8.62 2.32
N ILE A 114 -3.58 -8.58 1.43
CA ILE A 114 -2.19 -8.99 1.68
C ILE A 114 -1.31 -7.79 1.34
N SER A 115 -0.51 -7.32 2.29
CA SER A 115 0.57 -6.37 2.04
C SER A 115 1.86 -7.17 1.85
N LEU A 116 2.61 -6.89 0.80
CA LEU A 116 3.90 -7.51 0.52
C LEU A 116 4.93 -6.43 0.18
N GLN A 117 6.20 -6.70 0.48
CA GLN A 117 7.31 -5.84 0.10
C GLN A 117 8.25 -6.55 -0.85
N GLY A 118 8.64 -5.85 -1.94
CA GLY A 118 9.69 -6.29 -2.85
C GLY A 118 11.08 -6.27 -2.21
N ARG A 119 12.04 -6.86 -2.89
CA ARG A 119 13.43 -6.97 -2.44
C ARG A 119 14.42 -6.31 -3.39
N VAL A 120 14.06 -6.18 -4.67
CA VAL A 120 14.95 -5.61 -5.67
C VAL A 120 15.13 -4.11 -5.42
N ASN A 121 16.37 -3.68 -5.25
CA ASN A 121 16.76 -2.30 -4.94
C ASN A 121 16.17 -1.72 -3.62
N LEU A 122 15.62 -2.58 -2.78
CA LEU A 122 15.17 -2.23 -1.43
C LEU A 122 16.10 -2.90 -0.41
N ASN A 123 16.82 -2.10 0.38
CA ASN A 123 17.76 -2.57 1.40
C ASN A 123 17.03 -2.97 2.69
N TYR A 124 16.10 -3.92 2.58
CA TYR A 124 15.35 -4.41 3.72
C TYR A 124 15.56 -5.90 3.92
N ASN A 125 15.74 -6.28 5.20
CA ASN A 125 15.85 -7.68 5.56
C ASN A 125 14.45 -8.30 5.70
N CYS A 126 13.88 -8.71 4.57
CA CYS A 126 12.60 -9.39 4.51
C CYS A 126 12.71 -10.71 3.73
N ASP A 127 11.79 -11.63 4.02
CA ASP A 127 11.65 -12.90 3.31
C ASP A 127 11.25 -12.69 1.85
N ASN A 128 11.44 -13.73 1.03
CA ASN A 128 11.01 -13.71 -0.36
C ASN A 128 9.48 -13.49 -0.47
N PRO A 129 8.99 -12.43 -1.14
CA PRO A 129 7.57 -12.12 -1.22
C PRO A 129 6.75 -13.17 -1.98
N PHE A 130 7.34 -13.87 -2.96
CA PHE A 130 6.67 -14.95 -3.70
C PHE A 130 6.35 -16.14 -2.80
N THR A 131 7.33 -16.58 -2.01
CA THR A 131 7.12 -17.68 -1.05
C THR A 131 6.23 -17.29 0.12
N ALA A 132 6.25 -16.02 0.52
CA ALA A 132 5.33 -15.50 1.53
C ALA A 132 3.88 -15.49 1.02
N ALA A 133 3.65 -15.07 -0.24
CA ALA A 133 2.34 -15.15 -0.88
C ALA A 133 1.83 -16.60 -0.95
N ASP A 134 2.67 -17.55 -1.37
CA ASP A 134 2.31 -18.97 -1.41
C ASP A 134 1.86 -19.51 -0.06
N ARG A 135 2.64 -19.23 0.99
CA ARG A 135 2.31 -19.64 2.34
C ARG A 135 0.95 -19.09 2.78
N ILE A 136 0.71 -17.78 2.58
CA ILE A 136 -0.55 -17.14 2.95
C ILE A 136 -1.71 -17.75 2.19
N LEU A 137 -1.60 -17.92 0.88
CA LEU A 137 -2.69 -18.46 0.05
C LEU A 137 -2.97 -19.94 0.33
N LYS A 138 -1.99 -20.69 0.81
CA LYS A 138 -2.14 -22.12 1.18
C LYS A 138 -2.76 -22.30 2.56
N GLU A 139 -2.33 -21.51 3.53
CA GLU A 139 -2.69 -21.69 4.94
C GLU A 139 -3.95 -20.91 5.34
N ALA A 140 -4.28 -19.87 4.59
CA ALA A 140 -5.36 -18.98 4.94
C ALA A 140 -6.74 -19.48 4.46
N GLU A 141 -7.78 -19.17 5.22
CA GLU A 141 -9.17 -19.36 4.81
C GLU A 141 -9.43 -18.70 3.44
N ARG A 142 -10.20 -19.38 2.59
CA ARG A 142 -10.48 -18.88 1.23
C ARG A 142 -11.42 -17.68 1.30
N ALA A 143 -11.00 -16.53 0.74
CA ALA A 143 -11.85 -15.35 0.61
C ALA A 143 -12.53 -15.30 -0.77
N THR A 144 -13.65 -14.60 -0.86
CA THR A 144 -14.32 -14.31 -2.14
C THR A 144 -13.43 -13.47 -3.04
N PHE A 145 -12.78 -12.45 -2.45
CA PHE A 145 -11.82 -11.59 -3.13
C PHE A 145 -10.50 -11.56 -2.35
N THR A 146 -9.39 -11.75 -3.06
CA THR A 146 -8.04 -11.56 -2.50
C THR A 146 -7.35 -10.42 -3.23
N LEU A 147 -6.92 -9.43 -2.47
CA LEU A 147 -6.30 -8.19 -2.92
C LEU A 147 -4.87 -8.13 -2.42
N VAL A 148 -3.94 -7.70 -3.26
CA VAL A 148 -2.51 -7.59 -2.92
C VAL A 148 -2.03 -6.17 -3.19
N ASP A 149 -1.54 -5.48 -2.16
CA ASP A 149 -0.68 -4.30 -2.27
C ASP A 149 0.77 -4.77 -2.27
N PHE A 150 1.46 -4.59 -3.40
CA PHE A 150 2.85 -5.00 -3.55
C PHE A 150 3.77 -3.79 -3.58
N HIS A 151 4.28 -3.44 -2.42
CA HIS A 151 5.17 -2.31 -2.21
C HIS A 151 6.59 -2.63 -2.66
N ALA A 152 6.95 -2.25 -3.89
CA ALA A 152 8.20 -2.65 -4.51
C ALA A 152 8.77 -1.57 -5.46
N GLU A 153 10.11 -1.46 -5.52
CA GLU A 153 10.79 -0.53 -6.40
C GLU A 153 10.77 -1.02 -7.85
N ALA A 154 11.17 -2.27 -8.09
CA ALA A 154 11.41 -2.74 -9.44
C ALA A 154 10.13 -3.12 -10.20
N THR A 155 9.88 -2.48 -11.34
CA THR A 155 8.77 -2.80 -12.25
C THR A 155 8.76 -4.28 -12.64
N SER A 156 9.94 -4.87 -12.89
CA SER A 156 10.06 -6.29 -13.25
C SER A 156 9.63 -7.22 -12.11
N GLU A 157 9.91 -6.87 -10.86
CA GLU A 157 9.48 -7.65 -9.69
C GLU A 157 7.96 -7.57 -9.52
N LYS A 158 7.37 -6.38 -9.72
CA LYS A 158 5.92 -6.17 -9.69
C LYS A 158 5.20 -7.00 -10.76
N LEU A 159 5.65 -6.91 -11.99
CA LEU A 159 5.04 -7.65 -13.10
C LEU A 159 5.19 -9.16 -12.93
N ALA A 160 6.38 -9.62 -12.50
CA ALA A 160 6.62 -11.03 -12.19
C ALA A 160 5.67 -11.55 -11.10
N MET A 161 5.44 -10.77 -10.04
CA MET A 161 4.48 -11.11 -8.98
C MET A 161 3.04 -11.17 -9.52
N GLY A 162 2.65 -10.24 -10.40
CA GLY A 162 1.36 -10.26 -11.07
C GLY A 162 1.12 -11.57 -11.81
N TYR A 163 2.04 -11.95 -12.70
CA TYR A 163 1.95 -13.23 -13.43
C TYR A 163 2.03 -14.46 -12.54
N TYR A 164 2.84 -14.42 -11.49
CA TYR A 164 2.96 -15.50 -10.53
C TYR A 164 1.67 -15.80 -9.77
N LEU A 165 0.93 -14.75 -9.45
CA LEU A 165 -0.34 -14.83 -8.72
C LEU A 165 -1.57 -14.86 -9.63
N ASP A 166 -1.38 -14.77 -10.96
CA ASP A 166 -2.47 -14.74 -11.92
C ASP A 166 -3.42 -15.96 -11.78
N GLY A 167 -4.71 -15.69 -11.65
CA GLY A 167 -5.75 -16.68 -11.41
C GLY A 167 -5.84 -17.22 -9.97
N ARG A 168 -4.99 -16.72 -9.07
CA ARG A 168 -4.97 -17.12 -7.65
C ARG A 168 -5.49 -16.03 -6.71
N ILE A 169 -5.52 -14.79 -7.21
CA ILE A 169 -5.99 -13.59 -6.51
C ILE A 169 -6.91 -12.78 -7.42
N SER A 170 -7.66 -11.85 -6.84
CA SER A 170 -8.58 -10.99 -7.61
C SER A 170 -7.87 -9.80 -8.24
N ALA A 171 -6.99 -9.14 -7.50
CA ALA A 171 -6.22 -8.00 -8.00
C ALA A 171 -4.90 -7.83 -7.26
N LEU A 172 -3.91 -7.25 -7.99
CA LEU A 172 -2.64 -6.78 -7.47
C LEU A 172 -2.36 -5.39 -8.04
N TRP A 173 -1.97 -4.48 -7.18
CA TRP A 173 -1.40 -3.20 -7.57
C TRP A 173 -0.07 -2.97 -6.86
N GLY A 174 0.82 -2.25 -7.52
CA GLY A 174 2.08 -1.82 -6.94
C GLY A 174 1.97 -0.46 -6.25
N THR A 175 2.87 -0.22 -5.31
CA THR A 175 3.11 1.04 -4.59
C THR A 175 4.61 1.28 -4.45
N HIS A 176 5.07 2.33 -3.82
CA HIS A 176 6.46 2.72 -3.52
C HIS A 176 7.06 3.78 -4.45
N THR A 177 6.92 3.67 -5.77
CA THR A 177 7.65 4.57 -6.68
C THR A 177 7.08 5.99 -6.69
N HIS A 178 5.86 6.18 -6.19
CA HIS A 178 5.09 7.42 -6.24
C HIS A 178 4.72 7.87 -7.66
N VAL A 179 5.01 7.06 -8.67
CA VAL A 179 4.75 7.35 -10.08
C VAL A 179 3.66 6.45 -10.60
N GLN A 180 2.48 7.01 -10.84
CA GLN A 180 1.35 6.26 -11.38
C GLN A 180 1.66 5.74 -12.79
N THR A 181 1.40 4.46 -13.02
CA THR A 181 1.47 3.84 -14.35
C THR A 181 0.09 3.77 -15.01
N ALA A 182 0.06 3.55 -16.31
CA ALA A 182 -1.16 3.44 -17.13
C ALA A 182 -1.17 2.09 -17.86
N ASP A 183 -0.82 1.03 -17.14
CA ASP A 183 -0.72 -0.34 -17.64
C ASP A 183 -1.75 -1.28 -17.01
N GLU A 184 -2.87 -0.71 -16.54
CA GLU A 184 -3.96 -1.47 -15.96
C GLU A 184 -4.48 -2.52 -16.94
N GLN A 185 -4.56 -3.76 -16.49
CA GLN A 185 -4.96 -4.88 -17.33
C GLN A 185 -5.58 -6.00 -16.52
N ILE A 186 -6.30 -6.84 -17.22
CA ILE A 186 -6.69 -8.17 -16.72
C ILE A 186 -5.71 -9.18 -17.27
N LEU A 187 -4.98 -9.87 -16.39
CA LEU A 187 -4.03 -10.90 -16.77
C LEU A 187 -4.75 -12.14 -17.35
N PRO A 188 -4.05 -13.02 -18.08
CA PRO A 188 -4.68 -14.10 -18.83
C PRO A 188 -5.58 -15.06 -18.03
N ARG A 189 -5.35 -15.20 -16.71
CA ARG A 189 -6.18 -16.03 -15.81
C ARG A 189 -7.16 -15.24 -14.96
N GLY A 190 -7.33 -13.94 -15.25
CA GLY A 190 -8.39 -13.12 -14.70
C GLY A 190 -8.00 -12.21 -13.54
N THR A 191 -6.74 -12.16 -13.11
CA THR A 191 -6.29 -11.23 -12.09
C THR A 191 -6.19 -9.81 -12.63
N GLY A 192 -6.83 -8.84 -11.96
CA GLY A 192 -6.61 -7.41 -12.22
C GLY A 192 -5.19 -6.99 -11.80
N TYR A 193 -4.49 -6.24 -12.65
CA TYR A 193 -3.11 -5.82 -12.42
C TYR A 193 -2.87 -4.36 -12.77
N LEU A 194 -2.08 -3.67 -11.94
CA LEU A 194 -1.52 -2.34 -12.20
C LEU A 194 -0.11 -2.29 -11.60
N THR A 195 0.87 -1.83 -12.37
CA THR A 195 2.27 -1.75 -11.91
C THR A 195 2.46 -0.81 -10.74
N ASP A 196 1.86 0.40 -10.77
CA ASP A 196 1.95 1.32 -9.64
C ASP A 196 0.73 2.26 -9.57
N ALA A 197 0.14 2.36 -8.38
CA ALA A 197 -0.98 3.26 -8.11
C ALA A 197 -0.55 4.73 -8.00
N GLY A 198 0.76 4.98 -7.91
CA GLY A 198 1.33 6.30 -7.69
C GLY A 198 1.14 6.79 -6.25
N MET A 199 1.27 8.09 -6.04
CA MET A 199 1.09 8.71 -4.72
C MET A 199 -0.20 9.54 -4.63
N THR A 200 -0.69 9.70 -3.42
CA THR A 200 -1.65 10.72 -3.02
C THR A 200 -0.88 11.83 -2.33
N GLY A 201 -0.55 12.88 -3.07
CA GLY A 201 0.36 13.93 -2.60
C GLY A 201 0.44 15.11 -3.55
N PRO A 202 1.43 16.02 -3.36
CA PRO A 202 1.57 17.23 -4.17
C PRO A 202 1.96 16.90 -5.63
N VAL A 203 1.15 17.34 -6.58
CA VAL A 203 1.36 17.06 -8.03
C VAL A 203 2.62 17.77 -8.56
N HIS A 204 2.85 19.03 -8.14
CA HIS A 204 4.04 19.80 -8.55
C HIS A 204 5.21 19.54 -7.59
N SER A 205 5.76 18.34 -7.65
CA SER A 205 6.83 17.87 -6.79
C SER A 205 7.69 16.83 -7.50
N VAL A 206 8.82 16.49 -6.92
CA VAL A 206 9.61 15.33 -7.33
C VAL A 206 9.26 14.20 -6.36
N ILE A 207 8.33 13.35 -6.78
CA ILE A 207 7.80 12.21 -5.99
C ILE A 207 7.40 12.56 -4.55
N GLY A 208 6.81 13.76 -4.36
CA GLY A 208 6.37 14.28 -3.05
C GLY A 208 7.29 15.32 -2.44
N MET A 209 8.51 15.48 -2.94
CA MET A 209 9.51 16.45 -2.45
C MET A 209 9.47 17.75 -3.24
N PRO A 210 9.78 18.91 -2.62
CA PRO A 210 9.96 20.16 -3.36
C PRO A 210 10.98 20.01 -4.49
N ALA A 211 10.64 20.49 -5.69
CA ALA A 211 11.47 20.32 -6.88
C ALA A 211 12.87 20.91 -6.73
N GLU A 212 12.94 22.12 -6.16
CA GLU A 212 14.20 22.83 -5.93
C GLU A 212 15.14 22.04 -5.01
N GLN A 213 14.61 21.46 -3.93
CA GLN A 213 15.38 20.66 -2.98
C GLN A 213 15.92 19.39 -3.64
N SER A 214 15.12 18.75 -4.48
CA SER A 214 15.53 17.55 -5.22
C SER A 214 16.62 17.89 -6.26
N ILE A 215 16.45 18.97 -6.99
CA ILE A 215 17.43 19.45 -7.99
C ILE A 215 18.77 19.77 -7.32
N GLU A 216 18.75 20.53 -6.23
CA GLU A 216 19.95 20.84 -5.43
C GLU A 216 20.69 19.57 -4.98
N GLY A 217 19.93 18.56 -4.51
CA GLY A 217 20.49 17.27 -4.11
C GLY A 217 21.23 16.56 -5.26
N PHE A 218 20.64 16.56 -6.47
CA PHE A 218 21.25 15.95 -7.65
C PHE A 218 22.41 16.76 -8.24
N LEU A 219 22.43 18.09 -8.06
CA LEU A 219 23.56 18.93 -8.45
C LEU A 219 24.77 18.82 -7.52
N GLY A 220 24.70 17.99 -6.47
CA GLY A 220 25.79 17.76 -5.55
C GLY A 220 25.75 18.65 -4.31
N GLY A 221 24.63 19.31 -4.04
CA GLY A 221 24.37 20.02 -2.80
C GLY A 221 24.24 19.04 -1.62
N LEU A 222 24.44 19.56 -0.40
CA LEU A 222 24.12 18.81 0.81
C LEU A 222 22.60 18.65 0.88
N ARG A 223 22.12 17.42 1.04
CA ARG A 223 20.70 17.18 1.27
C ARG A 223 20.24 17.92 2.53
N GLY A 224 19.42 18.94 2.36
CA GLY A 224 18.72 19.57 3.47
C GLY A 224 17.79 18.59 4.21
N ARG A 225 17.26 18.99 5.38
CA ARG A 225 16.20 18.19 6.04
C ARG A 225 15.02 18.09 5.09
N HIS A 226 14.55 16.85 4.89
CA HIS A 226 13.34 16.61 4.11
C HIS A 226 12.14 17.29 4.81
N THR A 227 11.61 18.34 4.20
CA THR A 227 10.32 18.94 4.55
C THR A 227 9.31 18.48 3.51
N VAL A 228 8.44 17.57 3.89
CA VAL A 228 7.29 17.13 3.08
C VAL A 228 6.08 17.98 3.41
#